data_4b07b41ba2b191c35ff0b4d145ea0543
#
_entry.id   4b07b41ba2b191c35ff0b4d145ea0543
#
_cell.length_a   1.000
_cell.length_b   1.000
_cell.length_c   1.000
_cell.angle_alpha   90.00
_cell.angle_beta   90.00
_cell.angle_gamma   90.00
#
_symmetry.space_group_name_H-M   'P 1'
#
loop_
_entity.id
_entity.type
_entity.pdbx_description
1 polymer ?
#
loop_
_entity_poly.entity_id
_entity_poly.type
_entity_poly.pdbx_seq_one_letter_code
_entity_poly.pdbx_strand_id
1 'polypeptide(L)'
;MEIVKMLVPESKYSIKCPHQMTPEFIIIHNTANDASAMAEISYMIGNNNKVSFHCAIDDYRIVQGVPFNRNTWNATDGGNGSGNRKGIALEICYSKSGGERFEEAQKLAAEYTAYLLKQNNWGIDKVKKHEDFYPPKGCPHRTLSEGWQNFLNLVQSYMIDRPIDNNIESGSDDPLKTYQNGSTSENVYADTDCTKKIGSLNPREKCDCFGIFKDRAMVRYLVNGTSNYKIGFCKWTAGVK
;
A
#
# COMPACT_ATOMS: atom_id res chain seq x y z
N MET A 1 -12.15 8.07 -2.30
CA MET A 1 -10.86 7.32 -2.31
C MET A 1 -10.28 7.39 -0.91
N GLU A 2 -10.05 6.27 -0.24
CA GLU A 2 -9.45 6.21 1.11
C GLU A 2 -7.95 5.91 0.99
N ILE A 3 -7.10 6.74 1.60
CA ILE A 3 -5.65 6.56 1.62
C ILE A 3 -5.20 6.36 3.07
N VAL A 4 -4.61 5.20 3.35
CA VAL A 4 -4.06 4.86 4.66
C VAL A 4 -2.54 4.94 4.59
N LYS A 5 -1.92 5.73 5.45
CA LYS A 5 -0.46 5.76 5.58
C LYS A 5 0.00 4.76 6.64
N MET A 6 0.80 3.80 6.20
CA MET A 6 1.42 2.78 7.03
C MET A 6 2.90 2.69 6.66
N LEU A 7 3.63 3.76 6.98
CA LEU A 7 4.98 3.92 6.49
C LEU A 7 5.97 2.97 7.15
N VAL A 8 6.93 2.52 6.35
CA VAL A 8 8.09 1.79 6.82
C VAL A 8 8.85 2.62 7.87
N PRO A 9 9.21 2.05 9.05
CA PRO A 9 9.91 2.80 10.09
C PRO A 9 11.32 3.17 9.64
N GLU A 10 11.84 4.30 10.12
CA GLU A 10 13.17 4.81 9.76
C GLU A 10 14.29 3.81 9.99
N SER A 11 14.16 2.97 11.02
CA SER A 11 15.09 1.87 11.30
C SER A 11 15.25 0.87 10.16
N LYS A 12 14.29 0.81 9.24
CA LYS A 12 14.33 -0.04 8.04
C LYS A 12 14.62 0.72 6.73
N TYR A 13 14.85 2.01 6.77
CA TYR A 13 15.14 2.80 5.57
C TYR A 13 16.37 2.27 4.82
N SER A 14 17.42 1.87 5.53
CA SER A 14 18.63 1.30 4.90
C SER A 14 18.35 0.06 4.05
N ILE A 15 17.29 -0.68 4.36
CA ILE A 15 16.89 -1.89 3.63
C ILE A 15 15.85 -1.56 2.55
N LYS A 16 14.81 -0.81 2.92
CA LYS A 16 13.61 -0.64 2.10
C LYS A 16 13.65 0.56 1.15
N CYS A 17 14.25 1.68 1.59
CA CYS A 17 14.19 2.94 0.85
C CYS A 17 15.37 3.87 1.20
N PRO A 18 16.63 3.41 0.99
CA PRO A 18 17.82 4.10 1.52
C PRO A 18 18.09 5.48 0.91
N HIS A 19 17.55 5.75 -0.27
CA HIS A 19 17.92 6.95 -1.01
C HIS A 19 16.78 7.96 -1.08
N GLN A 20 17.10 9.23 -1.01
CA GLN A 20 16.18 10.30 -1.38
C GLN A 20 15.83 10.20 -2.87
N MET A 21 14.60 10.57 -3.21
CA MET A 21 14.06 10.51 -4.55
C MET A 21 13.21 11.75 -4.85
N THR A 22 13.32 12.24 -6.08
CA THR A 22 12.33 13.12 -6.67
C THR A 22 11.59 12.28 -7.72
N PRO A 23 10.28 12.02 -7.55
CA PRO A 23 9.51 11.24 -8.51
C PRO A 23 9.46 11.90 -9.88
N GLU A 24 9.53 11.09 -10.94
CA GLU A 24 9.43 11.55 -12.33
C GLU A 24 8.30 10.84 -13.11
N PHE A 25 7.81 9.70 -12.61
CA PHE A 25 6.77 8.88 -13.23
C PHE A 25 6.17 7.88 -12.23
N ILE A 26 5.13 7.18 -12.66
CA ILE A 26 4.43 6.14 -11.90
C ILE A 26 4.70 4.79 -12.55
N ILE A 27 4.94 3.74 -11.75
CA ILE A 27 5.12 2.37 -12.22
C ILE A 27 3.97 1.51 -11.68
N ILE A 28 3.27 0.84 -12.58
CA ILE A 28 2.19 -0.07 -12.24
C ILE A 28 2.71 -1.50 -12.15
N HIS A 29 2.29 -2.18 -11.08
CA HIS A 29 2.59 -3.57 -10.80
C HIS A 29 1.32 -4.34 -10.48
N ASN A 30 1.42 -5.68 -10.51
CA ASN A 30 0.44 -6.58 -9.95
C ASN A 30 1.10 -7.49 -8.92
N THR A 31 0.47 -7.68 -7.75
CA THR A 31 1.03 -8.42 -6.61
C THR A 31 1.27 -9.91 -6.87
N ALA A 32 0.66 -10.49 -7.92
CA ALA A 32 0.71 -11.91 -8.27
C ALA A 32 0.21 -12.87 -7.17
N ASN A 33 -0.61 -12.34 -6.26
CA ASN A 33 -1.29 -13.09 -5.20
C ASN A 33 -2.69 -12.51 -4.96
N ASP A 34 -3.38 -12.94 -3.88
CA ASP A 34 -4.73 -12.50 -3.52
C ASP A 34 -4.77 -11.86 -2.12
N ALA A 35 -3.68 -11.24 -1.69
CA ALA A 35 -3.64 -10.49 -0.46
C ALA A 35 -4.24 -9.09 -0.63
N SER A 36 -4.75 -8.52 0.46
CA SER A 36 -5.22 -7.13 0.51
C SER A 36 -4.04 -6.15 0.53
N ALA A 37 -4.30 -4.88 0.19
CA ALA A 37 -3.28 -3.82 0.24
C ALA A 37 -2.63 -3.71 1.62
N MET A 38 -3.42 -3.87 2.68
CA MET A 38 -2.94 -3.90 4.05
C MET A 38 -1.97 -5.06 4.30
N ALA A 39 -2.30 -6.26 3.83
CA ALA A 39 -1.46 -7.43 3.99
C ALA A 39 -0.14 -7.30 3.21
N GLU A 40 -0.19 -6.74 2.00
CA GLU A 40 0.99 -6.48 1.18
C GLU A 40 1.97 -5.52 1.86
N ILE A 41 1.48 -4.36 2.33
CA ILE A 41 2.32 -3.39 3.03
C ILE A 41 2.84 -3.95 4.36
N SER A 42 2.00 -4.66 5.13
CA SER A 42 2.42 -5.31 6.38
C SER A 42 3.54 -6.32 6.15
N TYR A 43 3.41 -7.15 5.12
CA TYR A 43 4.45 -8.11 4.74
C TYR A 43 5.73 -7.41 4.31
N MET A 44 5.63 -6.38 3.46
CA MET A 44 6.79 -5.60 3.02
C MET A 44 7.55 -4.99 4.21
N ILE A 45 6.83 -4.36 5.15
CA ILE A 45 7.44 -3.74 6.34
C ILE A 45 7.98 -4.80 7.30
N GLY A 46 7.27 -5.91 7.46
CA GLY A 46 7.58 -6.96 8.44
C GLY A 46 8.87 -7.73 8.17
N ASN A 47 9.33 -7.80 6.92
CA ASN A 47 10.50 -8.58 6.52
C ASN A 47 11.73 -7.70 6.23
N ASN A 48 12.90 -8.35 6.08
CA ASN A 48 14.17 -7.69 5.75
C ASN A 48 14.61 -7.91 4.28
N ASN A 49 13.71 -8.37 3.42
CA ASN A 49 14.01 -8.50 2.00
C ASN A 49 14.20 -7.12 1.38
N LYS A 50 15.15 -7.00 0.46
CA LYS A 50 15.40 -5.78 -0.32
C LYS A 50 14.39 -5.70 -1.48
N VAL A 51 13.11 -5.65 -1.13
CA VAL A 51 11.96 -5.44 -2.02
C VAL A 51 11.04 -4.45 -1.33
N SER A 52 10.57 -3.45 -2.05
CA SER A 52 9.65 -2.43 -1.54
C SER A 52 8.94 -1.71 -2.68
N PHE A 53 7.78 -1.14 -2.36
CA PHE A 53 6.95 -0.35 -3.26
C PHE A 53 6.25 0.75 -2.46
N HIS A 54 5.74 1.78 -3.14
CA HIS A 54 5.18 2.94 -2.43
C HIS A 54 3.77 2.67 -1.91
N CYS A 55 2.90 2.12 -2.75
CA CYS A 55 1.52 1.85 -2.38
C CYS A 55 1.08 0.47 -2.86
N ALA A 56 0.22 -0.17 -2.06
CA ALA A 56 -0.63 -1.27 -2.51
C ALA A 56 -2.08 -0.78 -2.57
N ILE A 57 -2.85 -1.30 -3.53
CA ILE A 57 -4.21 -0.85 -3.82
C ILE A 57 -5.10 -2.09 -3.95
N ASP A 58 -6.08 -2.21 -3.07
CA ASP A 58 -7.09 -3.27 -3.14
C ASP A 58 -8.45 -2.74 -3.63
N ASP A 59 -9.48 -3.55 -3.59
CA ASP A 59 -10.85 -3.23 -4.01
C ASP A 59 -11.53 -2.16 -3.16
N TYR A 60 -10.85 -1.69 -2.13
CA TYR A 60 -11.47 -0.84 -1.12
C TYR A 60 -10.61 0.38 -0.75
N ARG A 61 -9.26 0.24 -0.72
CA ARG A 61 -8.37 1.29 -0.21
C ARG A 61 -6.99 1.29 -0.86
N ILE A 62 -6.29 2.39 -0.62
CA ILE A 62 -4.88 2.58 -0.95
C ILE A 62 -4.10 2.57 0.36
N VAL A 63 -3.05 1.78 0.44
CA VAL A 63 -2.15 1.77 1.61
C VAL A 63 -0.76 2.20 1.18
N GLN A 64 -0.29 3.34 1.68
CA GLN A 64 1.05 3.84 1.42
C GLN A 64 2.04 3.26 2.44
N GLY A 65 3.09 2.59 1.95
CA GLY A 65 4.13 1.97 2.76
C GLY A 65 5.48 2.68 2.73
N VAL A 66 5.76 3.47 1.69
CA VAL A 66 7.01 4.24 1.57
C VAL A 66 6.70 5.69 1.19
N PRO A 67 7.36 6.69 1.82
CA PRO A 67 7.23 8.08 1.43
C PRO A 67 7.66 8.32 -0.03
N PHE A 68 6.95 9.16 -0.78
CA PHE A 68 7.26 9.39 -2.20
C PHE A 68 8.59 10.10 -2.45
N ASN A 69 9.16 10.76 -1.46
CA ASN A 69 10.49 11.35 -1.54
C ASN A 69 11.63 10.35 -1.25
N ARG A 70 11.33 9.04 -1.19
CA ARG A 70 12.32 7.98 -1.03
C ARG A 70 12.15 6.93 -2.12
N ASN A 71 13.27 6.31 -2.51
CA ASN A 71 13.28 5.25 -3.51
C ASN A 71 12.60 3.97 -3.01
N THR A 72 12.25 3.07 -3.95
CA THR A 72 11.83 1.71 -3.64
C THR A 72 12.58 0.68 -4.48
N TRP A 73 12.54 -0.59 -4.08
CA TRP A 73 13.16 -1.70 -4.77
C TRP A 73 12.08 -2.54 -5.48
N ASN A 74 11.61 -2.06 -6.63
CA ASN A 74 10.44 -2.59 -7.34
C ASN A 74 10.70 -2.98 -8.80
N ALA A 75 11.63 -2.28 -9.47
CA ALA A 75 11.72 -2.30 -10.93
C ALA A 75 12.74 -3.31 -11.50
N THR A 76 13.47 -4.01 -10.64
CA THR A 76 14.50 -5.00 -11.04
C THR A 76 15.62 -4.43 -11.93
N ASP A 77 15.74 -3.10 -12.04
CA ASP A 77 16.70 -2.37 -12.88
C ASP A 77 18.00 -1.97 -12.13
N GLY A 78 18.23 -2.57 -10.95
CA GLY A 78 19.45 -2.38 -10.17
C GLY A 78 19.43 -1.17 -9.23
N GLY A 79 20.54 -1.00 -8.49
CA GLY A 79 20.63 0.01 -7.42
C GLY A 79 20.56 1.45 -7.90
N ASN A 80 20.92 1.72 -9.15
CA ASN A 80 20.92 3.04 -9.78
C ASN A 80 19.89 3.16 -10.92
N GLY A 81 19.09 2.13 -11.14
CA GLY A 81 18.08 2.11 -12.18
C GLY A 81 17.01 3.18 -11.97
N SER A 82 16.53 3.74 -13.07
CA SER A 82 15.55 4.84 -13.02
C SER A 82 14.22 4.40 -12.43
N GLY A 83 13.78 3.17 -12.68
CA GLY A 83 12.56 2.63 -12.11
C GLY A 83 12.61 2.62 -10.58
N ASN A 84 13.70 2.06 -10.01
CA ASN A 84 13.90 2.04 -8.58
C ASN A 84 14.13 3.43 -7.97
N ARG A 85 14.74 4.36 -8.69
CA ARG A 85 15.24 5.64 -8.16
C ARG A 85 14.32 6.84 -8.43
N LYS A 86 13.32 6.70 -9.33
CA LYS A 86 12.50 7.83 -9.79
C LYS A 86 11.01 7.49 -9.94
N GLY A 87 10.63 6.21 -9.88
CA GLY A 87 9.27 5.77 -10.08
C GLY A 87 8.47 5.68 -8.78
N ILE A 88 7.25 6.22 -8.75
CA ILE A 88 6.26 5.88 -7.72
C ILE A 88 5.68 4.52 -8.07
N ALA A 89 5.99 3.50 -7.29
CA ALA A 89 5.54 2.12 -7.54
C ALA A 89 4.19 1.86 -6.88
N LEU A 90 3.20 1.41 -7.67
CA LEU A 90 1.84 1.07 -7.26
C LEU A 90 1.56 -0.40 -7.55
N GLU A 91 1.22 -1.17 -6.52
CA GLU A 91 0.88 -2.60 -6.59
C GLU A 91 -0.63 -2.79 -6.59
N ILE A 92 -1.21 -3.35 -7.66
CA ILE A 92 -2.63 -3.71 -7.73
C ILE A 92 -2.82 -5.12 -7.18
N CYS A 93 -3.63 -5.24 -6.13
CA CYS A 93 -3.90 -6.47 -5.39
C CYS A 93 -4.83 -7.43 -6.13
N TYR A 94 -4.99 -8.66 -5.60
CA TYR A 94 -5.89 -9.74 -6.10
C TYR A 94 -5.64 -10.18 -7.54
N SER A 95 -4.47 -9.94 -8.04
CA SER A 95 -4.14 -10.18 -9.44
C SER A 95 -3.95 -11.67 -9.79
N LYS A 96 -3.82 -12.55 -8.80
CA LYS A 96 -3.72 -14.00 -9.04
C LYS A 96 -5.06 -14.60 -9.46
N SER A 97 -6.10 -14.48 -8.66
CA SER A 97 -7.44 -14.97 -8.99
C SER A 97 -8.19 -14.07 -9.96
N GLY A 98 -8.00 -12.75 -9.89
CA GLY A 98 -8.74 -11.79 -10.70
C GLY A 98 -10.21 -11.65 -10.25
N GLY A 99 -11.10 -11.42 -11.22
CA GLY A 99 -12.53 -11.23 -10.98
C GLY A 99 -12.84 -9.88 -10.34
N GLU A 100 -14.05 -9.76 -9.77
CA GLU A 100 -14.62 -8.50 -9.29
C GLU A 100 -13.68 -7.72 -8.36
N ARG A 101 -13.01 -8.38 -7.44
CA ARG A 101 -12.08 -7.70 -6.51
C ARG A 101 -10.88 -7.09 -7.22
N PHE A 102 -10.33 -7.79 -8.21
CA PHE A 102 -9.24 -7.23 -9.02
C PHE A 102 -9.71 -6.08 -9.89
N GLU A 103 -10.90 -6.21 -10.48
CA GLU A 103 -11.51 -5.15 -11.31
C GLU A 103 -11.72 -3.87 -10.51
N GLU A 104 -12.24 -3.96 -9.29
CA GLU A 104 -12.40 -2.81 -8.40
C GLU A 104 -11.04 -2.25 -7.94
N ALA A 105 -10.06 -3.12 -7.61
CA ALA A 105 -8.70 -2.69 -7.29
C ALA A 105 -8.04 -1.95 -8.47
N GLN A 106 -8.24 -2.43 -9.69
CA GLN A 106 -7.72 -1.81 -10.91
C GLN A 106 -8.39 -0.46 -11.20
N LYS A 107 -9.71 -0.34 -10.96
CA LYS A 107 -10.43 0.95 -11.06
C LYS A 107 -9.89 1.95 -10.06
N LEU A 108 -9.75 1.56 -8.80
CA LEU A 108 -9.21 2.42 -7.75
C LEU A 108 -7.75 2.81 -8.04
N ALA A 109 -6.95 1.89 -8.57
CA ALA A 109 -5.58 2.17 -8.99
C ALA A 109 -5.53 3.18 -10.15
N ALA A 110 -6.43 3.08 -11.11
CA ALA A 110 -6.52 4.04 -12.21
C ALA A 110 -6.94 5.43 -11.70
N GLU A 111 -7.92 5.51 -10.80
CA GLU A 111 -8.33 6.77 -10.16
C GLU A 111 -7.18 7.40 -9.38
N TYR A 112 -6.45 6.61 -8.59
CA TYR A 112 -5.29 7.11 -7.83
C TYR A 112 -4.12 7.52 -8.72
N THR A 113 -3.87 6.77 -9.79
CA THR A 113 -2.87 7.14 -10.79
C THR A 113 -3.19 8.49 -11.41
N ALA A 114 -4.45 8.72 -11.82
CA ALA A 114 -4.90 10.01 -12.34
C ALA A 114 -4.74 11.14 -11.31
N TYR A 115 -5.06 10.88 -10.06
CA TYR A 115 -4.84 11.83 -8.96
C TYR A 115 -3.36 12.22 -8.85
N LEU A 116 -2.43 11.23 -8.80
CA LEU A 116 -0.99 11.50 -8.73
C LEU A 116 -0.46 12.23 -9.95
N LEU A 117 -0.96 11.92 -11.15
CA LEU A 117 -0.60 12.65 -12.37
C LEU A 117 -1.00 14.12 -12.26
N LYS A 118 -2.22 14.42 -11.83
CA LYS A 118 -2.69 15.80 -11.62
C LYS A 118 -1.86 16.55 -10.57
N GLN A 119 -1.56 15.90 -9.43
CA GLN A 119 -0.77 16.51 -8.35
C GLN A 119 0.65 16.90 -8.80
N ASN A 120 1.24 16.16 -9.73
CA ASN A 120 2.58 16.39 -10.22
C ASN A 120 2.62 17.15 -11.57
N ASN A 121 1.49 17.56 -12.09
CA ASN A 121 1.35 18.16 -13.43
C ASN A 121 1.95 17.27 -14.54
N TRP A 122 1.67 15.97 -14.47
CA TRP A 122 2.15 14.96 -15.41
C TRP A 122 1.07 14.53 -16.40
N GLY A 123 1.48 14.22 -17.62
CA GLY A 123 0.66 13.58 -18.63
C GLY A 123 0.60 12.06 -18.47
N ILE A 124 -0.28 11.43 -19.25
CA ILE A 124 -0.45 9.97 -19.29
C ILE A 124 0.82 9.21 -19.69
N ASP A 125 1.74 9.85 -20.41
CA ASP A 125 3.05 9.33 -20.79
C ASP A 125 3.95 9.01 -19.58
N LYS A 126 3.62 9.53 -18.39
CA LYS A 126 4.30 9.24 -17.14
C LYS A 126 3.80 7.96 -16.45
N VAL A 127 2.81 7.28 -16.98
CA VAL A 127 2.38 5.97 -16.49
C VAL A 127 3.18 4.88 -17.20
N LYS A 128 3.96 4.13 -16.44
CA LYS A 128 4.86 3.08 -16.91
C LYS A 128 4.44 1.73 -16.33
N LYS A 129 4.90 0.65 -16.94
CA LYS A 129 4.75 -0.72 -16.43
C LYS A 129 6.11 -1.26 -15.98
N HIS A 130 6.13 -2.20 -15.06
CA HIS A 130 7.38 -2.83 -14.60
C HIS A 130 8.19 -3.38 -15.78
N GLU A 131 7.55 -4.02 -16.77
CA GLU A 131 8.26 -4.58 -17.92
C GLU A 131 9.00 -3.52 -18.78
N ASP A 132 8.67 -2.23 -18.66
CA ASP A 132 9.43 -1.16 -19.34
C ASP A 132 10.86 -1.02 -18.78
N PHE A 133 11.10 -1.49 -17.55
CA PHE A 133 12.41 -1.47 -16.88
C PHE A 133 13.09 -2.84 -16.87
N TYR A 134 12.30 -3.92 -16.88
CA TYR A 134 12.79 -5.29 -16.93
C TYR A 134 11.83 -6.18 -17.71
N PRO A 135 11.94 -6.24 -19.05
CA PRO A 135 11.02 -6.95 -19.93
C PRO A 135 10.73 -8.42 -19.56
N PRO A 136 11.70 -9.23 -19.07
CA PRO A 136 11.43 -10.63 -18.72
C PRO A 136 10.40 -10.81 -17.60
N LYS A 137 10.07 -9.75 -16.85
CA LYS A 137 9.15 -9.82 -15.71
C LYS A 137 7.69 -10.03 -16.11
N GLY A 138 7.25 -9.49 -17.27
CA GLY A 138 5.85 -9.54 -17.69
C GLY A 138 4.88 -8.99 -16.63
N CYS A 139 5.23 -7.87 -16.01
CA CYS A 139 4.44 -7.23 -14.96
C CYS A 139 4.06 -5.80 -15.41
N PRO A 140 2.83 -5.41 -15.19
CA PRO A 140 1.70 -5.99 -14.44
C PRO A 140 0.94 -7.07 -15.25
N HIS A 141 1.12 -8.33 -14.91
CA HIS A 141 0.74 -9.47 -15.75
C HIS A 141 -0.76 -9.52 -16.08
N ARG A 142 -1.65 -9.28 -15.11
CA ARG A 142 -3.10 -9.32 -15.33
C ARG A 142 -3.58 -8.07 -16.05
N THR A 143 -3.13 -6.89 -15.65
CA THR A 143 -3.43 -5.64 -16.36
C THR A 143 -2.98 -5.69 -17.83
N LEU A 144 -1.85 -6.34 -18.11
CA LEU A 144 -1.38 -6.59 -19.48
C LEU A 144 -2.30 -7.56 -20.23
N SER A 145 -2.73 -8.65 -19.59
CA SER A 145 -3.63 -9.63 -20.21
C SER A 145 -5.03 -9.07 -20.50
N GLU A 146 -5.48 -8.10 -19.71
CA GLU A 146 -6.75 -7.38 -19.91
C GLU A 146 -6.62 -6.17 -20.87
N GLY A 147 -5.39 -5.83 -21.24
CA GLY A 147 -5.05 -4.76 -22.18
C GLY A 147 -4.51 -3.51 -21.49
N TRP A 148 -3.21 -3.29 -21.64
CA TRP A 148 -2.55 -2.09 -21.09
C TRP A 148 -3.22 -0.78 -21.52
N GLN A 149 -3.64 -0.70 -22.78
CA GLN A 149 -4.32 0.49 -23.30
C GLN A 149 -5.67 0.73 -22.61
N ASN A 150 -6.38 -0.33 -22.23
CA ASN A 150 -7.64 -0.21 -21.48
C ASN A 150 -7.39 0.44 -20.10
N PHE A 151 -6.32 0.04 -19.41
CA PHE A 151 -5.92 0.67 -18.15
C PHE A 151 -5.57 2.15 -18.35
N LEU A 152 -4.77 2.50 -19.37
CA LEU A 152 -4.44 3.89 -19.67
C LEU A 152 -5.68 4.73 -20.02
N ASN A 153 -6.62 4.18 -20.78
CA ASN A 153 -7.88 4.85 -21.10
C ASN A 153 -8.72 5.10 -19.83
N LEU A 154 -8.71 4.14 -18.90
CA LEU A 154 -9.39 4.29 -17.63
C LEU A 154 -8.73 5.38 -16.77
N VAL A 155 -7.40 5.43 -16.68
CA VAL A 155 -6.67 6.54 -16.03
C VAL A 155 -7.05 7.88 -16.66
N GLN A 156 -7.06 7.92 -17.99
CA GLN A 156 -7.36 9.15 -18.75
C GLN A 156 -8.77 9.66 -18.51
N SER A 157 -9.77 8.78 -18.38
CA SER A 157 -11.14 9.14 -18.03
C SER A 157 -11.21 9.88 -16.69
N TYR A 158 -10.47 9.40 -15.68
CA TYR A 158 -10.38 10.07 -14.37
C TYR A 158 -9.58 11.39 -14.41
N MET A 159 -8.72 11.58 -15.40
CA MET A 159 -8.03 12.87 -15.59
C MET A 159 -8.96 13.96 -16.11
N ILE A 160 -9.95 13.61 -16.94
CA ILE A 160 -10.84 14.56 -17.63
C ILE A 160 -12.03 14.93 -16.74
N ASP A 161 -12.67 13.96 -16.08
CA ASP A 161 -14.02 14.08 -15.55
C ASP A 161 -14.13 14.55 -14.08
N ARG A 162 -13.03 14.77 -13.35
CA ARG A 162 -13.13 15.22 -11.95
C ARG A 162 -12.16 16.36 -11.61
N PRO A 163 -12.69 17.46 -11.03
CA PRO A 163 -11.85 18.40 -10.29
C PRO A 163 -11.07 17.66 -9.20
N ILE A 164 -9.87 18.12 -8.90
CA ILE A 164 -9.10 17.60 -7.76
C ILE A 164 -9.96 17.79 -6.51
N ASP A 165 -10.38 16.71 -5.88
CA ASP A 165 -10.98 16.77 -4.56
C ASP A 165 -9.87 17.05 -3.54
N ASN A 166 -9.71 18.31 -3.18
CA ASN A 166 -8.74 18.76 -2.18
C ASN A 166 -9.08 18.29 -0.74
N ASN A 167 -10.22 17.60 -0.57
CA ASN A 167 -10.61 16.99 0.70
C ASN A 167 -10.08 15.56 0.90
N ILE A 168 -9.12 15.11 0.09
CA ILE A 168 -8.35 13.92 0.42
C ILE A 168 -7.49 14.29 1.62
N GLU A 169 -8.00 14.02 2.81
CA GLU A 169 -7.20 14.12 4.03
C GLU A 169 -5.99 13.20 3.87
N SER A 170 -4.82 13.80 3.70
CA SER A 170 -3.57 13.08 3.83
C SER A 170 -3.52 12.58 5.27
N GLY A 171 -3.72 11.29 5.46
CA GLY A 171 -3.54 10.70 6.78
C GLY A 171 -2.20 11.15 7.35
N SER A 172 -2.17 11.57 8.60
CA SER A 172 -0.92 11.94 9.27
C SER A 172 0.03 10.75 9.25
N ASP A 173 1.34 11.00 9.13
CA ASP A 173 2.38 9.95 9.18
C ASP A 173 2.47 9.33 10.59
N ASP A 174 1.89 10.01 11.58
CA ASP A 174 1.77 9.54 12.93
C ASP A 174 0.54 8.64 13.10
N PRO A 175 0.60 7.62 13.95
CA PRO A 175 -0.58 6.87 14.34
C PRO A 175 -1.61 7.85 14.89
N LEU A 176 -2.84 7.77 14.40
CA LEU A 176 -3.92 8.69 14.79
C LEU A 176 -4.11 8.72 16.30
N LYS A 177 -3.87 7.60 16.95
CA LYS A 177 -4.03 7.41 18.41
C LYS A 177 -3.23 6.20 18.90
N THR A 178 -3.05 6.13 20.21
CA THR A 178 -2.60 4.92 20.87
C THR A 178 -3.81 4.07 21.23
N TYR A 179 -3.87 2.84 20.74
CA TYR A 179 -4.80 1.82 21.22
C TYR A 179 -4.21 1.14 22.47
N GLN A 180 -5.02 0.97 23.49
CA GLN A 180 -4.66 0.14 24.65
C GLN A 180 -5.68 -0.99 24.80
N ASN A 181 -5.19 -2.24 24.75
CA ASN A 181 -6.01 -3.41 24.98
C ASN A 181 -6.56 -3.44 26.43
N GLY A 182 -7.69 -4.10 26.61
CA GLY A 182 -8.33 -4.30 27.90
C GLY A 182 -7.54 -5.21 28.84
N SER A 183 -8.22 -5.74 29.87
CA SER A 183 -7.60 -6.61 30.89
C SER A 183 -7.37 -8.06 30.42
N THR A 184 -7.83 -8.42 29.24
CA THR A 184 -7.70 -9.76 28.65
C THR A 184 -6.95 -9.68 27.33
N SER A 185 -6.33 -10.81 26.92
CA SER A 185 -5.74 -10.89 25.58
C SER A 185 -6.80 -10.72 24.49
N GLU A 186 -6.46 -10.03 23.43
CA GLU A 186 -7.32 -9.80 22.29
C GLU A 186 -6.70 -10.33 20.99
N ASN A 187 -7.49 -11.02 20.17
CA ASN A 187 -7.03 -11.54 18.90
C ASN A 187 -6.86 -10.42 17.87
N VAL A 188 -5.83 -10.52 17.05
CA VAL A 188 -5.59 -9.67 15.90
C VAL A 188 -5.73 -10.49 14.62
N TYR A 189 -6.45 -9.94 13.64
CA TYR A 189 -6.83 -10.57 12.40
C TYR A 189 -6.26 -9.84 11.19
N ALA A 190 -6.08 -10.56 10.08
CA ALA A 190 -5.59 -9.98 8.84
C ALA A 190 -6.63 -9.09 8.12
N ASP A 191 -7.90 -9.25 8.48
CA ASP A 191 -9.05 -8.62 7.82
C ASP A 191 -10.07 -8.08 8.83
N THR A 192 -10.95 -7.18 8.37
CA THR A 192 -12.00 -6.59 9.20
C THR A 192 -13.12 -7.58 9.56
N ASP A 193 -13.25 -8.68 8.81
CA ASP A 193 -14.28 -9.70 9.05
C ASP A 193 -13.82 -10.75 10.07
N CYS A 194 -12.59 -10.62 10.57
CA CYS A 194 -12.00 -11.48 11.61
C CYS A 194 -11.96 -12.96 11.21
N THR A 195 -11.68 -13.25 9.95
CA THR A 195 -11.64 -14.63 9.44
C THR A 195 -10.29 -15.29 9.64
N LYS A 196 -9.19 -14.52 9.54
CA LYS A 196 -7.82 -15.04 9.64
C LYS A 196 -7.07 -14.41 10.80
N LYS A 197 -6.96 -15.13 11.91
CA LYS A 197 -6.14 -14.72 13.04
C LYS A 197 -4.65 -14.71 12.67
N ILE A 198 -3.94 -13.60 12.96
CA ILE A 198 -2.51 -13.41 12.70
C ILE A 198 -1.68 -13.16 13.95
N GLY A 199 -2.33 -12.96 15.10
CA GLY A 199 -1.68 -12.72 16.37
C GLY A 199 -2.64 -12.36 17.47
N SER A 200 -2.11 -11.80 18.55
CA SER A 200 -2.88 -11.29 19.68
C SER A 200 -2.13 -10.15 20.37
N LEU A 201 -2.89 -9.26 21.00
CA LEU A 201 -2.41 -8.26 21.94
C LEU A 201 -2.45 -8.86 23.36
N ASN A 202 -1.45 -8.57 24.16
CA ASN A 202 -1.46 -8.94 25.57
C ASN A 202 -2.42 -8.03 26.36
N PRO A 203 -2.83 -8.44 27.57
CA PRO A 203 -3.58 -7.56 28.44
C PRO A 203 -2.88 -6.22 28.65
N ARG A 204 -3.62 -5.12 28.48
CA ARG A 204 -3.14 -3.74 28.62
C ARG A 204 -1.97 -3.34 27.70
N GLU A 205 -1.71 -4.10 26.66
CA GLU A 205 -0.70 -3.75 25.64
C GLU A 205 -1.11 -2.46 24.94
N LYS A 206 -0.12 -1.57 24.76
CA LYS A 206 -0.27 -0.35 23.96
C LYS A 206 0.31 -0.58 22.59
N CYS A 207 -0.38 -0.13 21.57
CA CYS A 207 0.05 -0.21 20.18
C CYS A 207 -0.45 1.00 19.38
N ASP A 208 0.14 1.22 18.22
CA ASP A 208 -0.27 2.29 17.33
C ASP A 208 -1.62 1.95 16.69
N CYS A 209 -2.54 2.91 16.66
CA CYS A 209 -3.82 2.81 15.97
C CYS A 209 -3.85 3.73 14.77
N PHE A 210 -4.09 3.17 13.58
CA PHE A 210 -4.13 3.91 12.31
C PHE A 210 -5.55 4.23 11.83
N GLY A 211 -6.56 3.77 12.54
CA GLY A 211 -7.95 4.07 12.23
C GLY A 211 -8.91 3.03 12.77
N ILE A 212 -10.20 3.35 12.65
CA ILE A 212 -11.29 2.46 12.98
C ILE A 212 -12.08 2.19 11.71
N PHE A 213 -12.20 0.91 11.37
CA PHE A 213 -12.85 0.45 10.15
C PHE A 213 -14.01 -0.47 10.54
N LYS A 214 -15.23 -0.06 10.22
CA LYS A 214 -16.45 -0.68 10.77
C LYS A 214 -16.41 -0.60 12.31
N ASP A 215 -16.25 -1.72 12.98
CA ASP A 215 -16.11 -1.84 14.44
C ASP A 215 -14.75 -2.42 14.85
N ARG A 216 -13.72 -2.25 14.00
CA ARG A 216 -12.37 -2.78 14.17
C ARG A 216 -11.35 -1.67 14.22
N ALA A 217 -10.46 -1.72 15.22
CA ALA A 217 -9.27 -0.87 15.25
C ALA A 217 -8.17 -1.54 14.43
N MET A 218 -7.55 -0.77 13.53
CA MET A 218 -6.35 -1.19 12.83
C MET A 218 -5.14 -0.83 13.69
N VAL A 219 -4.41 -1.84 14.13
CA VAL A 219 -3.31 -1.67 15.08
C VAL A 219 -1.99 -2.23 14.55
N ARG A 220 -0.89 -1.53 14.86
CA ARG A 220 0.48 -2.03 14.70
C ARG A 220 1.02 -2.38 16.07
N TYR A 221 1.40 -3.62 16.25
CA TYR A 221 1.87 -4.15 17.52
C TYR A 221 3.17 -4.93 17.36
N LEU A 222 3.97 -4.97 18.43
CA LEU A 222 5.20 -5.73 18.48
C LEU A 222 4.90 -7.23 18.67
N VAL A 223 5.51 -8.08 17.87
CA VAL A 223 5.39 -9.53 18.07
C VAL A 223 6.24 -9.95 19.26
N ASN A 224 5.62 -10.55 20.26
CA ASN A 224 6.28 -10.96 21.51
C ASN A 224 7.60 -11.71 21.26
N GLY A 225 8.66 -11.27 21.95
CA GLY A 225 9.98 -11.86 21.86
C GLY A 225 10.77 -11.52 20.58
N THR A 226 10.29 -10.58 19.79
CA THR A 226 10.97 -10.15 18.55
C THR A 226 11.00 -8.62 18.43
N SER A 227 11.84 -8.10 17.53
CA SER A 227 11.82 -6.69 17.12
C SER A 227 10.89 -6.43 15.91
N ASN A 228 10.06 -7.41 15.53
CA ASN A 228 9.20 -7.32 14.36
C ASN A 228 7.81 -6.81 14.74
N TYR A 229 7.30 -5.90 13.93
CA TYR A 229 5.92 -5.43 14.03
C TYR A 229 5.00 -6.22 13.11
N LYS A 230 3.77 -6.42 13.54
CA LYS A 230 2.65 -6.85 12.71
C LYS A 230 1.55 -5.81 12.75
N ILE A 231 0.73 -5.80 11.71
CA ILE A 231 -0.45 -4.96 11.62
C ILE A 231 -1.64 -5.85 11.34
N GLY A 232 -2.75 -5.50 11.96
CA GLY A 232 -4.00 -6.20 11.75
C GLY A 232 -5.16 -5.50 12.46
N PHE A 233 -6.28 -6.16 12.50
CA PHE A 233 -7.52 -5.63 13.04
C PHE A 233 -7.87 -6.34 14.34
N CYS A 234 -8.20 -5.57 15.37
CA CYS A 234 -8.75 -6.07 16.61
C CYS A 234 -10.12 -5.45 16.87
N LYS A 235 -10.92 -6.05 17.75
CA LYS A 235 -12.24 -5.53 18.09
C LYS A 235 -12.07 -4.15 18.74
N TRP A 236 -12.82 -3.17 18.23
CA TRP A 236 -12.87 -1.87 18.87
C TRP A 236 -13.64 -1.94 20.20
N THR A 237 -12.94 -1.89 21.32
CA THR A 237 -13.51 -1.92 22.66
C THR A 237 -13.33 -0.61 23.41
N ALA A 238 -13.53 0.52 22.76
CA ALA A 238 -13.50 1.87 23.36
C ALA A 238 -12.20 2.25 24.12
N GLY A 239 -11.09 1.58 23.86
CA GLY A 239 -9.81 1.77 24.57
C GLY A 239 -8.82 2.74 23.92
N VAL A 240 -9.27 3.61 23.00
CA VAL A 240 -8.40 4.64 22.42
C VAL A 240 -8.50 5.90 23.25
N LYS A 241 -7.39 6.35 23.75
CA LYS A 241 -7.24 7.65 24.42
C LYS A 241 -6.46 8.60 23.54
#